data_b2c4417593b360d0e3d5fa932d4a2fb7
#
_entry.id   b2c4417593b360d0e3d5fa932d4a2fb7
#
_cell.length_a   1.000
_cell.length_b   1.000
_cell.length_c   1.000
_cell.angle_alpha   90.00
_cell.angle_beta   90.00
_cell.angle_gamma   90.00
#
_symmetry.space_group_name_H-M   'P 1'
#
loop_
_entity.id
_entity.type
_entity.pdbx_description
1 polymer ?
#
loop_
_entity_poly.entity_id
_entity_poly.type
_entity_poly.pdbx_seq_one_letter_code
_entity_poly.pdbx_strand_id
1 'polypeptide(L)'
;AMFALALVMRLPLAMPACAHRLALVMGLFQFCGNYSFVYLAELHRTSGIVALLIGLMLVPNAILGRVMLGQPITARFVLGSAIAIAGIALLLLNEAQAAPLGGNVMLGAGLSLVAMLAASIANVIQAGPSGKDVPLVTLLAWSMLYGTLIDIALAWAIDGAPVIPRDAAYWLGTAWLALAGSVVTFPLYYGLVRQLGAGRAAYNGVLVVVIAMIISTLLEGYRWTPLAVGGAVLAMVGLVVALRARQVQVA
;
A
#
# COMPACT_ATOMS: atom_id res chain seq x y z
N ALA A 1 -0.33 19.13 -6.29
CA ALA A 1 -1.74 18.85 -5.97
C ALA A 1 -2.01 18.98 -4.46
N MET A 2 -1.33 18.23 -3.55
CA MET A 2 -1.58 18.24 -2.09
C MET A 2 -1.35 19.60 -1.42
N PHE A 3 -0.31 20.34 -1.80
CA PHE A 3 -0.12 21.71 -1.30
C PHE A 3 -1.26 22.65 -1.71
N ALA A 4 -1.79 22.50 -2.92
CA ALA A 4 -2.95 23.27 -3.38
C ALA A 4 -4.19 22.93 -2.52
N LEU A 5 -4.42 21.65 -2.19
CA LEU A 5 -5.48 21.24 -1.28
C LEU A 5 -5.30 21.88 0.11
N ALA A 6 -4.07 21.86 0.66
CA ALA A 6 -3.79 22.45 1.96
C ALA A 6 -4.08 23.98 1.98
N LEU A 7 -3.72 24.68 0.90
CA LEU A 7 -4.01 26.12 0.74
C LEU A 7 -5.51 26.39 0.63
N VAL A 8 -6.24 25.61 -0.18
CA VAL A 8 -7.72 25.73 -0.29
C VAL A 8 -8.38 25.49 1.06
N MET A 9 -7.90 24.51 1.83
CA MET A 9 -8.39 24.23 3.19
C MET A 9 -7.86 25.22 4.25
N ARG A 10 -7.06 26.20 3.86
CA ARG A 10 -6.43 27.20 4.74
C ARG A 10 -5.64 26.59 5.90
N LEU A 11 -4.98 25.45 5.65
CA LEU A 11 -4.16 24.78 6.64
C LEU A 11 -2.76 25.42 6.71
N PRO A 12 -2.13 25.44 7.89
CA PRO A 12 -0.77 25.92 8.03
C PRO A 12 0.18 24.99 7.26
N LEU A 13 1.04 25.56 6.40
CA LEU A 13 2.07 24.81 5.70
C LEU A 13 3.35 24.65 6.53
N ALA A 14 3.57 25.56 7.47
CA ALA A 14 4.71 25.47 8.38
C ALA A 14 4.52 24.32 9.38
N MET A 15 5.58 23.55 9.59
CA MET A 15 5.59 22.45 10.55
C MET A 15 6.86 22.54 11.41
N PRO A 16 6.82 22.02 12.66
CA PRO A 16 8.03 21.92 13.48
C PRO A 16 9.02 20.90 12.89
N ALA A 17 10.30 21.03 13.24
CA ALA A 17 11.36 20.15 12.71
C ALA A 17 11.10 18.66 12.96
N CYS A 18 10.49 18.29 14.08
CA CYS A 18 10.11 16.91 14.38
C CYS A 18 9.08 16.38 13.38
N ALA A 19 8.11 17.19 12.94
CA ALA A 19 7.12 16.82 11.94
C ALA A 19 7.73 16.70 10.52
N HIS A 20 8.74 17.51 10.19
CA HIS A 20 9.49 17.35 8.95
C HIS A 20 10.29 16.04 8.92
N ARG A 21 10.88 15.61 10.06
CA ARG A 21 11.52 14.27 10.15
C ARG A 21 10.49 13.15 9.92
N LEU A 22 9.32 13.27 10.53
CA LEU A 22 8.22 12.33 10.33
C LEU A 22 7.80 12.31 8.85
N ALA A 23 7.61 13.48 8.23
CA ALA A 23 7.25 13.60 6.83
C ALA A 23 8.32 12.99 5.90
N LEU A 24 9.61 13.16 6.21
CA LEU A 24 10.71 12.56 5.46
C LEU A 24 10.67 11.03 5.53
N VAL A 25 10.50 10.47 6.73
CA VAL A 25 10.39 9.01 6.92
C VAL A 25 9.16 8.46 6.20
N MET A 26 8.01 9.12 6.30
CA MET A 26 6.82 8.74 5.56
C MET A 26 7.02 8.89 4.04
N GLY A 27 7.71 9.93 3.60
CA GLY A 27 8.09 10.15 2.21
C GLY A 27 8.92 9.00 1.67
N LEU A 28 9.97 8.63 2.39
CA LEU A 28 10.85 7.53 2.01
C LEU A 28 10.12 6.19 1.96
N PHE A 29 9.35 5.84 2.97
CA PHE A 29 8.73 4.51 3.05
C PHE A 29 7.43 4.41 2.27
N GLN A 30 6.51 5.39 2.36
CA GLN A 30 5.21 5.32 1.70
C GLN A 30 5.29 5.75 0.23
N PHE A 31 5.94 6.87 -0.06
CA PHE A 31 5.85 7.48 -1.39
C PHE A 31 7.02 7.12 -2.31
N CYS A 32 8.21 6.88 -1.77
CA CYS A 32 9.31 6.35 -2.55
C CYS A 32 9.32 4.81 -2.49
N GLY A 33 9.65 4.21 -1.36
CA GLY A 33 9.86 2.77 -1.25
C GLY A 33 8.65 1.94 -1.66
N ASN A 34 7.46 2.22 -1.11
CA ASN A 34 6.29 1.42 -1.45
C ASN A 34 5.95 1.51 -2.95
N TYR A 35 5.85 2.72 -3.51
CA TYR A 35 5.47 2.87 -4.91
C TYR A 35 6.50 2.34 -5.89
N SER A 36 7.79 2.66 -5.69
CA SER A 36 8.85 2.16 -6.58
C SER A 36 8.86 0.63 -6.64
N PHE A 37 8.73 -0.04 -5.49
CA PHE A 37 8.70 -1.50 -5.47
C PHE A 37 7.38 -2.09 -5.98
N VAL A 38 6.23 -1.40 -5.82
CA VAL A 38 4.96 -1.81 -6.46
C VAL A 38 5.09 -1.77 -7.97
N TYR A 39 5.54 -0.66 -8.55
CA TYR A 39 5.70 -0.52 -10.00
C TYR A 39 6.69 -1.54 -10.56
N LEU A 40 7.81 -1.77 -9.88
CA LEU A 40 8.76 -2.81 -10.28
C LEU A 40 8.15 -4.22 -10.19
N ALA A 41 7.30 -4.48 -9.19
CA ALA A 41 6.60 -5.76 -9.07
C ALA A 41 5.58 -5.98 -10.20
N GLU A 42 4.87 -4.94 -10.62
CA GLU A 42 3.88 -4.98 -11.70
C GLU A 42 4.50 -5.28 -13.07
N LEU A 43 5.79 -4.99 -13.29
CA LEU A 43 6.52 -5.43 -14.49
C LEU A 43 6.63 -6.95 -14.60
N HIS A 44 6.45 -7.66 -13.49
CA HIS A 44 6.57 -9.12 -13.42
C HIS A 44 5.26 -9.83 -13.12
N ARG A 45 4.15 -9.08 -12.89
CA ARG A 45 2.87 -9.64 -12.45
C ARG A 45 1.68 -8.78 -12.84
N THR A 46 0.49 -9.41 -12.83
CA THR A 46 -0.78 -8.67 -12.94
C THR A 46 -1.01 -7.81 -11.69
N SER A 47 -1.65 -6.65 -11.86
CA SER A 47 -1.96 -5.72 -10.77
C SER A 47 -2.84 -6.35 -9.68
N GLY A 48 -3.72 -7.29 -10.05
CA GLY A 48 -4.55 -8.04 -9.11
C GLY A 48 -3.73 -8.88 -8.12
N ILE A 49 -2.68 -9.56 -8.58
CA ILE A 49 -1.79 -10.35 -7.70
C ILE A 49 -0.97 -9.43 -6.80
N VAL A 50 -0.46 -8.32 -7.33
CA VAL A 50 0.26 -7.31 -6.52
C VAL A 50 -0.67 -6.75 -5.45
N ALA A 51 -1.91 -6.38 -5.78
CA ALA A 51 -2.90 -5.89 -4.84
C ALA A 51 -3.22 -6.92 -3.74
N LEU A 52 -3.30 -8.21 -4.10
CA LEU A 52 -3.53 -9.28 -3.12
C LEU A 52 -2.36 -9.43 -2.14
N LEU A 53 -1.12 -9.37 -2.63
CA LEU A 53 0.09 -9.38 -1.79
C LEU A 53 0.11 -8.15 -0.86
N ILE A 54 -0.18 -6.97 -1.40
CA ILE A 54 -0.31 -5.73 -0.60
C ILE A 54 -1.45 -5.83 0.42
N GLY A 55 -2.54 -6.54 0.10
CA GLY A 55 -3.63 -6.81 1.05
C GLY A 55 -3.16 -7.53 2.32
N LEU A 56 -2.10 -8.35 2.26
CA LEU A 56 -1.45 -8.93 3.43
C LEU A 56 -0.71 -7.91 4.33
N MET A 57 -0.66 -6.66 3.96
CA MET A 57 -0.06 -5.58 4.77
C MET A 57 -0.63 -5.54 6.20
N LEU A 58 -1.80 -6.12 6.41
CA LEU A 58 -2.37 -6.32 7.74
C LEU A 58 -1.41 -7.06 8.68
N VAL A 59 -0.66 -8.05 8.18
CA VAL A 59 0.28 -8.88 8.98
C VAL A 59 1.46 -8.04 9.48
N PRO A 60 2.27 -7.40 8.61
CA PRO A 60 3.36 -6.54 9.08
C PRO A 60 2.85 -5.31 9.85
N ASN A 61 1.68 -4.75 9.52
CA ASN A 61 1.06 -3.71 10.34
C ASN A 61 0.79 -4.16 11.77
N ALA A 62 0.35 -5.41 11.97
CA ALA A 62 0.11 -5.94 13.31
C ALA A 62 1.41 -6.20 14.05
N ILE A 63 2.41 -6.79 13.40
CA ILE A 63 3.73 -7.06 13.99
C ILE A 63 4.40 -5.75 14.39
N LEU A 64 4.50 -4.79 13.48
CA LEU A 64 5.07 -3.47 13.75
C LEU A 64 4.26 -2.69 14.79
N GLY A 65 2.93 -2.78 14.74
CA GLY A 65 2.04 -2.20 15.75
C GLY A 65 2.27 -2.79 17.14
N ARG A 66 2.58 -4.09 17.22
CA ARG A 66 2.97 -4.74 18.47
C ARG A 66 4.32 -4.24 18.98
N VAL A 67 5.32 -4.19 18.10
CA VAL A 67 6.70 -3.82 18.45
C VAL A 67 6.81 -2.33 18.79
N MET A 68 6.20 -1.46 17.97
CA MET A 68 6.36 0.00 18.08
C MET A 68 5.32 0.67 18.97
N LEU A 69 4.09 0.13 19.04
CA LEU A 69 2.96 0.75 19.73
C LEU A 69 2.40 -0.14 20.86
N GLY A 70 3.00 -1.31 21.15
CA GLY A 70 2.54 -2.22 22.19
C GLY A 70 1.17 -2.88 21.94
N GLN A 71 0.64 -2.82 20.71
CA GLN A 71 -0.68 -3.34 20.37
C GLN A 71 -0.72 -4.87 20.49
N PRO A 72 -1.75 -5.46 21.12
CA PRO A 72 -1.84 -6.92 21.30
C PRO A 72 -2.14 -7.63 19.97
N ILE A 73 -1.58 -8.84 19.79
CA ILE A 73 -1.88 -9.75 18.69
C ILE A 73 -2.67 -10.93 19.26
N THR A 74 -3.86 -11.21 18.70
CA THR A 74 -4.72 -12.30 19.16
C THR A 74 -4.44 -13.61 18.41
N ALA A 75 -4.74 -14.75 19.02
CA ALA A 75 -4.63 -16.06 18.37
C ALA A 75 -5.50 -16.17 17.11
N ARG A 76 -6.70 -15.56 17.12
CA ARG A 76 -7.57 -15.51 15.93
C ARG A 76 -6.94 -14.72 14.78
N PHE A 77 -6.24 -13.63 15.10
CA PHE A 77 -5.50 -12.86 14.10
C PHE A 77 -4.38 -13.72 13.46
N VAL A 78 -3.62 -14.46 14.29
CA VAL A 78 -2.56 -15.34 13.79
C VAL A 78 -3.14 -16.43 12.88
N LEU A 79 -4.25 -17.07 13.29
CA LEU A 79 -4.93 -18.07 12.47
C LEU A 79 -5.40 -17.50 11.13
N GLY A 80 -6.10 -16.35 11.14
CA GLY A 80 -6.56 -15.71 9.93
C GLY A 80 -5.42 -15.31 9.00
N SER A 81 -4.31 -14.80 9.56
CA SER A 81 -3.11 -14.47 8.81
C SER A 81 -2.47 -15.71 8.17
N ALA A 82 -2.38 -16.82 8.90
CA ALA A 82 -1.85 -18.08 8.37
C ALA A 82 -2.69 -18.61 7.21
N ILE A 83 -4.02 -18.56 7.32
CA ILE A 83 -4.95 -18.93 6.23
C ILE A 83 -4.76 -18.01 5.02
N ALA A 84 -4.64 -16.69 5.23
CA ALA A 84 -4.44 -15.75 4.15
C ALA A 84 -3.10 -15.98 3.43
N ILE A 85 -2.02 -16.21 4.17
CA ILE A 85 -0.70 -16.53 3.61
C ILE A 85 -0.75 -17.82 2.78
N ALA A 86 -1.42 -18.87 3.27
CA ALA A 86 -1.59 -20.12 2.54
C ALA A 86 -2.36 -19.89 1.21
N GLY A 87 -3.43 -19.08 1.24
CA GLY A 87 -4.17 -18.72 0.02
C GLY A 87 -3.32 -17.98 -1.01
N ILE A 88 -2.49 -17.03 -0.57
CA ILE A 88 -1.56 -16.33 -1.46
C ILE A 88 -0.47 -17.26 -1.98
N ALA A 89 0.04 -18.18 -1.17
CA ALA A 89 1.01 -19.17 -1.65
C ALA A 89 0.43 -20.02 -2.80
N LEU A 90 -0.85 -20.43 -2.72
CA LEU A 90 -1.52 -21.12 -3.83
C LEU A 90 -1.64 -20.27 -5.08
N LEU A 91 -1.95 -18.97 -4.95
CA LEU A 91 -1.98 -18.03 -6.06
C LEU A 91 -0.60 -17.86 -6.70
N LEU A 92 0.44 -17.72 -5.90
CA LEU A 92 1.82 -17.63 -6.39
C LEU A 92 2.26 -18.92 -7.11
N LEU A 93 1.85 -20.09 -6.61
CA LEU A 93 2.10 -21.36 -7.27
C LEU A 93 1.38 -21.44 -8.62
N ASN A 94 0.11 -20.99 -8.68
CA ASN A 94 -0.63 -20.92 -9.94
C ASN A 94 0.08 -20.01 -10.96
N GLU A 95 0.52 -18.84 -10.54
CA GLU A 95 1.26 -17.90 -11.39
C GLU A 95 2.61 -18.49 -11.86
N ALA A 96 3.32 -19.19 -10.97
CA ALA A 96 4.59 -19.81 -11.31
C ALA A 96 4.42 -20.92 -12.36
N GLN A 97 3.27 -21.64 -12.35
CA GLN A 97 2.94 -22.67 -13.34
C GLN A 97 2.46 -22.08 -14.67
N ALA A 98 1.77 -20.93 -14.63
CA ALA A 98 1.21 -20.27 -15.80
C ALA A 98 2.14 -19.23 -16.44
N ALA A 99 3.27 -18.91 -15.79
CA ALA A 99 4.17 -17.83 -16.22
C ALA A 99 4.67 -18.08 -17.66
N PRO A 100 4.47 -17.14 -18.60
CA PRO A 100 5.13 -17.19 -19.89
C PRO A 100 6.64 -17.17 -19.69
N LEU A 101 7.39 -17.81 -20.59
CA LEU A 101 8.85 -17.81 -20.61
C LEU A 101 9.39 -16.37 -20.57
N GLY A 102 9.66 -15.81 -19.40
CA GLY A 102 10.18 -14.44 -19.24
C GLY A 102 9.80 -13.70 -17.96
N GLY A 103 8.74 -14.08 -17.25
CA GLY A 103 8.36 -13.43 -15.99
C GLY A 103 9.02 -14.07 -14.76
N ASN A 104 9.78 -13.31 -13.96
CA ASN A 104 10.29 -13.80 -12.69
C ASN A 104 9.27 -13.60 -11.56
N VAL A 105 8.40 -14.62 -11.43
CA VAL A 105 7.33 -14.68 -10.42
C VAL A 105 7.82 -14.43 -9.00
N MET A 106 8.98 -15.01 -8.67
CA MET A 106 9.57 -14.87 -7.34
C MET A 106 10.10 -13.46 -7.09
N LEU A 107 10.68 -12.83 -8.13
CA LEU A 107 11.13 -11.45 -8.04
C LEU A 107 9.96 -10.50 -7.81
N GLY A 108 8.88 -10.61 -8.60
CA GLY A 108 7.68 -9.79 -8.41
C GLY A 108 7.04 -9.96 -7.02
N ALA A 109 7.01 -11.20 -6.50
CA ALA A 109 6.56 -11.47 -5.14
C ALA A 109 7.47 -10.82 -4.09
N GLY A 110 8.80 -10.96 -4.24
CA GLY A 110 9.77 -10.35 -3.34
C GLY A 110 9.67 -8.82 -3.32
N LEU A 111 9.56 -8.18 -4.48
CA LEU A 111 9.35 -6.74 -4.60
C LEU A 111 8.05 -6.28 -3.94
N SER A 112 6.95 -7.03 -4.13
CA SER A 112 5.67 -6.74 -3.46
C SER A 112 5.76 -6.86 -1.94
N LEU A 113 6.52 -7.81 -1.41
CA LEU A 113 6.77 -7.95 0.04
C LEU A 113 7.56 -6.75 0.58
N VAL A 114 8.59 -6.29 -0.13
CA VAL A 114 9.35 -5.08 0.25
C VAL A 114 8.45 -3.85 0.23
N ALA A 115 7.63 -3.67 -0.82
CA ALA A 115 6.65 -2.60 -0.92
C ALA A 115 5.67 -2.61 0.27
N MET A 116 5.13 -3.78 0.60
CA MET A 116 4.22 -4.00 1.72
C MET A 116 4.86 -3.63 3.06
N LEU A 117 6.12 -4.02 3.30
CA LEU A 117 6.85 -3.68 4.51
C LEU A 117 7.07 -2.16 4.61
N ALA A 118 7.45 -1.51 3.52
CA ALA A 118 7.63 -0.07 3.47
C ALA A 118 6.31 0.66 3.81
N ALA A 119 5.21 0.31 3.17
CA ALA A 119 3.90 0.89 3.49
C ALA A 119 3.49 0.64 4.95
N SER A 120 3.80 -0.55 5.48
CA SER A 120 3.46 -0.89 6.87
C SER A 120 4.22 -0.05 7.89
N ILE A 121 5.49 0.25 7.64
CA ILE A 121 6.29 1.15 8.47
C ILE A 121 5.61 2.53 8.51
N ALA A 122 5.28 3.10 7.36
CA ALA A 122 4.62 4.40 7.27
C ALA A 122 3.24 4.41 7.99
N ASN A 123 2.43 3.36 7.81
CA ASN A 123 1.13 3.23 8.46
C ASN A 123 1.23 3.18 9.98
N VAL A 124 2.17 2.43 10.52
CA VAL A 124 2.34 2.30 11.97
C VAL A 124 2.88 3.60 12.59
N ILE A 125 3.83 4.24 11.92
CA ILE A 125 4.34 5.56 12.32
C ILE A 125 3.19 6.58 12.34
N GLN A 126 2.36 6.62 11.30
CA GLN A 126 1.22 7.52 11.22
C GLN A 126 0.14 7.24 12.27
N ALA A 127 -0.03 5.98 12.68
CA ALA A 127 -0.95 5.59 13.76
C ALA A 127 -0.45 5.97 15.15
N GLY A 128 0.84 6.25 15.28
CA GLY A 128 1.49 6.68 16.53
C GLY A 128 1.14 8.11 16.93
N PRO A 129 1.50 8.53 18.18
CA PRO A 129 1.21 9.87 18.72
C PRO A 129 1.74 10.97 17.80
N SER A 130 3.00 10.88 17.39
CA SER A 130 3.67 11.92 16.57
C SER A 130 2.96 12.21 15.23
N GLY A 131 2.23 11.23 14.69
CA GLY A 131 1.46 11.40 13.45
C GLY A 131 0.18 12.21 13.65
N LYS A 132 -0.32 12.35 14.88
CA LYS A 132 -1.61 13.01 15.19
C LYS A 132 -1.48 14.51 15.48
N ASP A 133 -0.30 14.97 15.84
CA ASP A 133 -0.06 16.36 16.30
C ASP A 133 0.00 17.38 15.16
N VAL A 134 -0.04 16.95 13.91
CA VAL A 134 0.09 17.80 12.72
C VAL A 134 -1.14 17.65 11.83
N PRO A 135 -1.61 18.74 11.16
CA PRO A 135 -2.66 18.62 10.15
C PRO A 135 -2.32 17.57 9.11
N LEU A 136 -3.23 16.60 8.91
CA LEU A 136 -2.98 15.43 8.08
C LEU A 136 -2.57 15.81 6.64
N VAL A 137 -3.31 16.74 6.04
CA VAL A 137 -3.07 17.16 4.65
C VAL A 137 -1.71 17.83 4.49
N THR A 138 -1.31 18.65 5.48
CA THR A 138 0.02 19.29 5.49
C THR A 138 1.13 18.26 5.62
N LEU A 139 0.99 17.29 6.54
CA LEU A 139 1.95 16.21 6.70
C LEU A 139 2.08 15.39 5.41
N LEU A 140 0.96 15.01 4.77
CA LEU A 140 0.96 14.29 3.51
C LEU A 140 1.59 15.09 2.37
N ALA A 141 1.33 16.41 2.28
CA ALA A 141 1.92 17.26 1.25
C ALA A 141 3.46 17.26 1.35
N TRP A 142 4.01 17.42 2.54
CA TRP A 142 5.46 17.37 2.76
C TRP A 142 6.03 15.96 2.56
N SER A 143 5.32 14.92 3.01
CA SER A 143 5.76 13.53 2.80
C SER A 143 5.83 13.18 1.31
N MET A 144 4.82 13.57 0.54
CA MET A 144 4.82 13.37 -0.92
C MET A 144 5.94 14.16 -1.60
N LEU A 145 6.20 15.41 -1.17
CA LEU A 145 7.30 16.19 -1.72
C LEU A 145 8.65 15.52 -1.47
N TYR A 146 8.92 15.09 -0.22
CA TYR A 146 10.17 14.40 0.10
C TYR A 146 10.31 13.08 -0.64
N GLY A 147 9.24 12.26 -0.70
CA GLY A 147 9.23 11.02 -1.47
C GLY A 147 9.54 11.26 -2.95
N THR A 148 8.85 12.22 -3.57
CA THR A 148 9.08 12.60 -4.97
C THR A 148 10.52 13.09 -5.22
N LEU A 149 11.09 13.88 -4.33
CA LEU A 149 12.48 14.34 -4.47
C LEU A 149 13.48 13.18 -4.40
N ILE A 150 13.22 12.22 -3.50
CA ILE A 150 14.04 11.00 -3.40
C ILE A 150 13.89 10.16 -4.67
N ASP A 151 12.66 9.96 -5.17
CA ASP A 151 12.41 9.20 -6.41
C ASP A 151 13.08 9.84 -7.62
N ILE A 152 13.00 11.17 -7.76
CA ILE A 152 13.68 11.90 -8.83
C ILE A 152 15.20 11.70 -8.74
N ALA A 153 15.77 11.82 -7.55
CA ALA A 153 17.21 11.63 -7.35
C ALA A 153 17.65 10.19 -7.68
N LEU A 154 16.87 9.18 -7.26
CA LEU A 154 17.14 7.77 -7.56
C LEU A 154 16.98 7.47 -9.04
N ALA A 155 15.88 7.90 -9.67
CA ALA A 155 15.64 7.70 -11.09
C ALA A 155 16.75 8.35 -11.93
N TRP A 156 17.16 9.56 -11.58
CA TRP A 156 18.26 10.22 -12.28
C TRP A 156 19.60 9.48 -12.13
N ALA A 157 19.87 8.94 -10.93
CA ALA A 157 21.09 8.20 -10.68
C ALA A 157 21.14 6.83 -11.38
N ILE A 158 19.96 6.19 -11.57
CA ILE A 158 19.86 4.83 -12.15
C ILE A 158 19.64 4.90 -13.67
N ASP A 159 18.68 5.69 -14.11
CA ASP A 159 18.18 5.72 -15.50
C ASP A 159 18.71 6.92 -16.31
N GLY A 160 19.34 7.91 -15.64
CA GLY A 160 19.84 9.13 -16.27
C GLY A 160 18.77 10.22 -16.43
N ALA A 161 18.96 11.09 -17.44
CA ALA A 161 18.09 12.25 -17.61
C ALA A 161 16.63 11.86 -17.90
N PRO A 162 15.64 12.56 -17.29
CA PRO A 162 14.24 12.20 -17.44
C PRO A 162 13.76 12.40 -18.89
N VAL A 163 13.04 11.40 -19.39
CA VAL A 163 12.36 11.49 -20.69
C VAL A 163 10.94 11.97 -20.45
N ILE A 164 10.58 13.10 -21.09
CA ILE A 164 9.22 13.66 -20.99
C ILE A 164 8.34 13.01 -22.05
N PRO A 165 7.35 12.18 -21.67
CA PRO A 165 6.43 11.57 -22.62
C PRO A 165 5.60 12.64 -23.35
N ARG A 166 5.38 12.42 -24.65
CA ARG A 166 4.54 13.33 -25.48
C ARG A 166 3.10 12.86 -25.60
N ASP A 167 2.80 11.69 -25.08
CA ASP A 167 1.47 11.10 -25.17
C ASP A 167 0.49 11.75 -24.17
N ALA A 168 -0.66 12.20 -24.68
CA ALA A 168 -1.72 12.79 -23.87
C ALA A 168 -2.31 11.78 -22.87
N ALA A 169 -2.40 10.49 -23.23
CA ALA A 169 -2.92 9.46 -22.34
C ALA A 169 -2.05 9.30 -21.09
N TYR A 170 -0.72 9.42 -21.24
CA TYR A 170 0.19 9.43 -20.09
C TYR A 170 -0.11 10.57 -19.11
N TRP A 171 -0.30 11.78 -19.61
CA TRP A 171 -0.57 12.95 -18.77
C TRP A 171 -1.95 12.91 -18.14
N LEU A 172 -2.97 12.41 -18.86
CA LEU A 172 -4.31 12.20 -18.32
C LEU A 172 -4.30 11.14 -17.21
N GLY A 173 -3.60 10.02 -17.41
CA GLY A 173 -3.42 8.99 -16.39
C GLY A 173 -2.69 9.52 -15.16
N THR A 174 -1.60 10.26 -15.36
CA THR A 174 -0.84 10.90 -14.28
C THR A 174 -1.70 11.91 -13.50
N ALA A 175 -2.48 12.73 -14.19
CA ALA A 175 -3.40 13.68 -13.56
C ALA A 175 -4.49 12.96 -12.75
N TRP A 176 -5.06 11.88 -13.29
CA TRP A 176 -6.02 11.03 -12.59
C TRP A 176 -5.42 10.44 -11.30
N LEU A 177 -4.22 9.84 -11.37
CA LEU A 177 -3.54 9.30 -10.20
C LEU A 177 -3.19 10.39 -9.17
N ALA A 178 -2.78 11.57 -9.63
CA ALA A 178 -2.48 12.70 -8.75
C ALA A 178 -3.73 13.22 -8.04
N LEU A 179 -4.88 13.30 -8.71
CA LEU A 179 -6.11 13.83 -8.13
C LEU A 179 -6.88 12.75 -7.34
N ALA A 180 -7.26 11.66 -7.98
CA ALA A 180 -8.05 10.62 -7.34
C ALA A 180 -7.18 9.79 -6.37
N GLY A 181 -6.03 9.31 -6.81
CA GLY A 181 -5.13 8.48 -6.01
C GLY A 181 -4.46 9.23 -4.86
N SER A 182 -4.03 10.48 -5.08
CA SER A 182 -3.28 11.20 -4.05
C SER A 182 -4.16 12.18 -3.25
N VAL A 183 -4.83 13.12 -3.93
CA VAL A 183 -5.55 14.21 -3.25
C VAL A 183 -6.81 13.72 -2.52
N VAL A 184 -7.51 12.72 -3.09
CA VAL A 184 -8.73 12.18 -2.48
C VAL A 184 -8.41 10.99 -1.58
N THR A 185 -7.73 9.98 -2.11
CA THR A 185 -7.58 8.68 -1.43
C THR A 185 -6.74 8.78 -0.16
N PHE A 186 -5.59 9.47 -0.17
CA PHE A 186 -4.71 9.48 1.00
C PHE A 186 -5.30 10.23 2.21
N PRO A 187 -5.90 11.42 2.07
CA PRO A 187 -6.55 12.07 3.21
C PRO A 187 -7.68 11.23 3.79
N LEU A 188 -8.48 10.58 2.95
CA LEU A 188 -9.56 9.68 3.41
C LEU A 188 -8.98 8.45 4.14
N TYR A 189 -8.02 7.76 3.54
CA TYR A 189 -7.42 6.57 4.14
C TYR A 189 -6.71 6.87 5.47
N TYR A 190 -5.83 7.86 5.50
CA TYR A 190 -5.12 8.22 6.73
C TYR A 190 -6.03 8.92 7.74
N GLY A 191 -7.11 9.57 7.29
CA GLY A 191 -8.19 10.02 8.15
C GLY A 191 -8.84 8.85 8.89
N LEU A 192 -9.16 7.75 8.19
CA LEU A 192 -9.65 6.51 8.80
C LEU A 192 -8.61 5.89 9.75
N VAL A 193 -7.33 5.86 9.37
CA VAL A 193 -6.24 5.35 10.22
C VAL A 193 -6.16 6.14 11.52
N ARG A 194 -6.28 7.47 11.47
CA ARG A 194 -6.24 8.33 12.66
C ARG A 194 -7.46 8.15 13.58
N GLN A 195 -8.65 7.99 12.99
CA GLN A 195 -9.91 7.88 13.74
C GLN A 195 -10.16 6.46 14.28
N LEU A 196 -9.96 5.45 13.46
CA LEU A 196 -10.33 4.07 13.75
C LEU A 196 -9.14 3.19 14.15
N GLY A 197 -7.92 3.70 13.97
CA GLY A 197 -6.68 2.94 14.08
C GLY A 197 -6.37 2.12 12.82
N ALA A 198 -5.09 1.78 12.62
CA ALA A 198 -4.59 1.07 11.43
C ALA A 198 -5.30 -0.28 11.20
N GLY A 199 -5.74 -0.97 12.27
CA GLY A 199 -6.44 -2.25 12.18
C GLY A 199 -7.83 -2.16 11.54
N ARG A 200 -8.65 -1.17 11.94
CA ARG A 200 -10.00 -0.98 11.36
C ARG A 200 -9.92 -0.36 9.97
N ALA A 201 -9.01 0.56 9.73
CA ALA A 201 -8.78 1.11 8.40
C ALA A 201 -8.39 0.02 7.37
N ALA A 202 -7.79 -1.08 7.81
CA ALA A 202 -7.41 -2.20 6.95
C ALA A 202 -8.62 -2.95 6.32
N TYR A 203 -9.86 -2.75 6.79
CA TYR A 203 -11.04 -3.29 6.08
C TYR A 203 -11.18 -2.76 4.65
N ASN A 204 -10.72 -1.54 4.42
CA ASN A 204 -10.65 -1.00 3.07
C ASN A 204 -9.81 -1.88 2.14
N GLY A 205 -8.74 -2.49 2.65
CA GLY A 205 -7.87 -3.38 1.89
C GLY A 205 -8.59 -4.60 1.31
N VAL A 206 -9.58 -5.17 2.01
CA VAL A 206 -10.37 -6.31 1.49
C VAL A 206 -11.15 -5.90 0.24
N LEU A 207 -11.81 -4.73 0.29
CA LEU A 207 -12.56 -4.21 -0.85
C LEU A 207 -11.65 -3.87 -2.03
N VAL A 208 -10.51 -3.25 -1.75
CA VAL A 208 -9.50 -2.90 -2.77
C VAL A 208 -9.00 -4.15 -3.48
N VAL A 209 -8.70 -5.24 -2.76
CA VAL A 209 -8.25 -6.51 -3.36
C VAL A 209 -9.32 -7.10 -4.28
N VAL A 210 -10.60 -7.13 -3.85
CA VAL A 210 -11.70 -7.64 -4.69
C VAL A 210 -11.83 -6.84 -5.98
N ILE A 211 -11.83 -5.51 -5.87
CA ILE A 211 -11.94 -4.62 -7.03
C ILE A 211 -10.72 -4.79 -7.95
N ALA A 212 -9.51 -4.85 -7.41
CA ALA A 212 -8.29 -5.04 -8.19
C ALA A 212 -8.29 -6.37 -8.97
N MET A 213 -8.74 -7.46 -8.34
CA MET A 213 -8.87 -8.76 -9.02
C MET A 213 -9.91 -8.74 -10.14
N ILE A 214 -11.04 -8.03 -9.97
CA ILE A 214 -12.04 -7.84 -11.02
C ILE A 214 -11.43 -7.06 -12.18
N ILE A 215 -10.75 -5.94 -11.90
CA ILE A 215 -10.11 -5.11 -12.92
C ILE A 215 -9.03 -5.90 -13.67
N SER A 216 -8.17 -6.62 -12.96
CA SER A 216 -7.14 -7.47 -13.56
C SER A 216 -7.73 -8.55 -14.49
N THR A 217 -8.88 -9.11 -14.10
CA THR A 217 -9.61 -10.08 -14.95
C THR A 217 -10.12 -9.43 -16.22
N LEU A 218 -10.70 -8.24 -16.14
CA LEU A 218 -11.34 -7.56 -17.26
C LEU A 218 -10.36 -6.88 -18.22
N LEU A 219 -9.30 -6.27 -17.67
CA LEU A 219 -8.39 -5.40 -18.45
C LEU A 219 -7.02 -6.03 -18.72
N GLU A 220 -6.54 -6.91 -17.85
CA GLU A 220 -5.22 -7.53 -17.96
C GLU A 220 -5.28 -8.99 -18.43
N GLY A 221 -6.50 -9.52 -18.65
CA GLY A 221 -6.70 -10.87 -19.13
C GLY A 221 -6.31 -11.97 -18.13
N TYR A 222 -6.42 -11.67 -16.82
CA TYR A 222 -6.15 -12.66 -15.77
C TYR A 222 -7.03 -13.89 -15.95
N ARG A 223 -6.41 -15.08 -16.00
CA ARG A 223 -7.11 -16.35 -16.20
C ARG A 223 -7.31 -17.08 -14.87
N TRP A 224 -8.57 -17.30 -14.53
CA TRP A 224 -8.94 -18.05 -13.35
C TRP A 224 -8.79 -19.54 -13.58
N THR A 225 -7.86 -20.17 -12.87
CA THR A 225 -7.79 -21.63 -12.74
C THR A 225 -8.46 -22.05 -11.43
N PRO A 226 -8.82 -23.34 -11.24
CA PRO A 226 -9.33 -23.82 -9.95
C PRO A 226 -8.39 -23.52 -8.79
N LEU A 227 -7.08 -23.59 -9.03
CA LEU A 227 -6.05 -23.26 -8.03
C LEU A 227 -6.06 -21.77 -7.67
N ALA A 228 -6.19 -20.89 -8.68
CA ALA A 228 -6.29 -19.43 -8.47
C ALA A 228 -7.57 -19.07 -7.70
N VAL A 229 -8.71 -19.64 -8.07
CA VAL A 229 -9.98 -19.43 -7.36
C VAL A 229 -9.86 -19.88 -5.90
N GLY A 230 -9.37 -21.10 -5.67
CA GLY A 230 -9.16 -21.66 -4.32
C GLY A 230 -8.22 -20.78 -3.50
N GLY A 231 -7.10 -20.34 -4.06
CA GLY A 231 -6.13 -19.44 -3.42
C GLY A 231 -6.73 -18.08 -3.08
N ALA A 232 -7.46 -17.45 -4.00
CA ALA A 232 -8.11 -16.17 -3.77
C ALA A 232 -9.18 -16.25 -2.66
N VAL A 233 -10.05 -17.25 -2.71
CA VAL A 233 -11.08 -17.47 -1.68
C VAL A 233 -10.43 -17.69 -0.31
N LEU A 234 -9.40 -18.53 -0.25
CA LEU A 234 -8.70 -18.84 1.00
C LEU A 234 -8.02 -17.58 1.56
N ALA A 235 -7.35 -16.80 0.71
CA ALA A 235 -6.73 -15.54 1.09
C ALA A 235 -7.75 -14.54 1.64
N MET A 236 -8.89 -14.37 0.97
CA MET A 236 -9.96 -13.48 1.42
C MET A 236 -10.60 -13.93 2.73
N VAL A 237 -10.89 -15.23 2.89
CA VAL A 237 -11.40 -15.78 4.15
C VAL A 237 -10.41 -15.54 5.28
N GLY A 238 -9.14 -15.85 5.07
CA GLY A 238 -8.09 -15.61 6.07
C GLY A 238 -7.97 -14.14 6.45
N LEU A 239 -8.02 -13.23 5.48
CA LEU A 239 -7.99 -11.78 5.70
C LEU A 239 -9.19 -11.31 6.54
N VAL A 240 -10.41 -11.75 6.21
CA VAL A 240 -11.63 -11.42 6.98
C VAL A 240 -11.54 -11.95 8.41
N VAL A 241 -11.08 -13.20 8.61
CA VAL A 241 -10.88 -13.78 9.94
C VAL A 241 -9.86 -12.97 10.76
N ALA A 242 -8.73 -12.61 10.16
CA ALA A 242 -7.69 -11.80 10.80
C ALA A 242 -8.20 -10.41 11.20
N LEU A 243 -8.99 -9.76 10.33
CA LEU A 243 -9.56 -8.44 10.59
C LEU A 243 -10.59 -8.48 11.75
N ARG A 244 -11.51 -9.44 11.73
CA ARG A 244 -12.51 -9.59 12.80
C ARG A 244 -11.89 -9.88 14.15
N ALA A 245 -10.78 -10.63 14.19
CA ALA A 245 -10.08 -10.94 15.43
C ALA A 245 -9.51 -9.71 16.15
N ARG A 246 -9.14 -8.67 15.39
CA ARG A 246 -8.55 -7.43 15.94
C ARG A 246 -9.60 -6.47 16.53
N GLN A 247 -10.89 -6.66 16.21
CA GLN A 247 -11.98 -5.80 16.71
C GLN A 247 -12.38 -6.03 18.16
N VAL A 248 -12.14 -7.23 18.70
CA VAL A 248 -12.65 -7.65 20.02
C VAL A 248 -11.92 -6.96 21.20
N GLN A 249 -10.87 -6.17 20.94
CA GLN A 249 -10.02 -5.59 21.99
C GLN A 249 -10.18 -4.09 22.23
N VAL A 250 -11.24 -3.46 21.76
CA VAL A 250 -11.49 -2.02 21.95
C VAL A 250 -12.85 -1.79 22.66
N ALA A 251 -13.28 -2.74 23.47
CA ALA A 251 -14.39 -2.57 24.41
C ALA A 251 -13.85 -2.39 25.81
#